data_9f83050a4afca246489cb12a10843b74
#
_entry.id   9f83050a4afca246489cb12a10843b74
#
_cell.length_a   1.000
_cell.length_b   1.000
_cell.length_c   1.000
_cell.angle_alpha   90.00
_cell.angle_beta   90.00
_cell.angle_gamma   90.00
#
_symmetry.space_group_name_H-M   'P 1'
#
loop_
_entity.id
_entity.type
_entity.pdbx_description
1 polymer ?
#
loop_
_entity_poly.entity_id
_entity_poly.type
_entity_poly.pdbx_seq_one_letter_code
_entity_poly.pdbx_strand_id
1 'polypeptide(L)'
;CSCNYHFDYPAKLRLRNLIFDNGVYEDIPCPPADPDPLNFKVNGVPYISKRKKYEKITGQDSAFACGFGEINGLSAVVVCSEWKFGGSAMTPKESEHFISCAVKALEIKADIFVSILQSGGMAVTGGVPSLIGGMVKTQIAFSELKAAGILTIGIGCSKLSGGTYVMWNNHDILCIESPTSHNILFSGKKVTS
;
A
#
# COMPACT_ATOMS: atom_id res chain seq x y z
N CYS A 1 3.04 -13.43 -23.00
CA CYS A 1 1.73 -14.03 -23.25
C CYS A 1 1.11 -13.42 -24.51
N SER A 2 0.66 -14.23 -25.46
CA SER A 2 0.12 -13.78 -26.75
C SER A 2 -1.24 -13.06 -26.65
N CYS A 3 -1.92 -13.15 -25.51
CA CYS A 3 -3.23 -12.54 -25.29
C CYS A 3 -3.20 -11.17 -24.59
N ASN A 4 -2.03 -10.65 -24.23
CA ASN A 4 -1.86 -9.39 -23.49
C ASN A 4 -2.67 -9.29 -22.17
N TYR A 5 -3.11 -10.43 -21.61
CA TYR A 5 -3.79 -10.45 -20.33
C TYR A 5 -2.79 -10.49 -19.19
N HIS A 6 -2.96 -9.62 -18.22
CA HIS A 6 -2.12 -9.52 -17.02
C HIS A 6 -2.97 -9.83 -15.78
N PHE A 7 -2.48 -10.76 -14.96
CA PHE A 7 -3.12 -11.11 -13.70
C PHE A 7 -2.66 -10.19 -12.58
N ASP A 8 -3.58 -9.86 -11.67
CA ASP A 8 -3.18 -9.26 -10.39
C ASP A 8 -2.37 -10.29 -9.60
N TYR A 9 -1.11 -9.96 -9.32
CA TYR A 9 -0.23 -10.85 -8.57
C TYR A 9 -0.42 -10.62 -7.07
N PRO A 10 -0.75 -11.66 -6.28
CA PRO A 10 -1.00 -11.51 -4.85
C PRO A 10 0.20 -10.90 -4.11
N ALA A 11 -0.06 -9.94 -3.22
CA ALA A 11 0.98 -9.14 -2.59
C ALA A 11 2.01 -10.00 -1.82
N LYS A 12 1.58 -10.96 -1.00
CA LYS A 12 2.50 -11.87 -0.28
C LYS A 12 3.36 -12.71 -1.21
N LEU A 13 2.79 -13.19 -2.32
CA LEU A 13 3.57 -13.94 -3.32
C LEU A 13 4.56 -13.03 -4.04
N ARG A 14 4.20 -11.76 -4.28
CA ARG A 14 5.10 -10.77 -4.87
C ARG A 14 6.30 -10.53 -3.97
N LEU A 15 6.10 -10.30 -2.68
CA LEU A 15 7.19 -10.16 -1.71
C LEU A 15 8.13 -11.35 -1.73
N ARG A 16 7.56 -12.56 -1.63
CA ARG A 16 8.33 -13.79 -1.55
C ARG A 16 9.06 -14.17 -2.84
N ASN A 17 8.40 -14.07 -3.98
CA ASN A 17 8.90 -14.65 -5.22
C ASN A 17 9.66 -13.67 -6.11
N LEU A 18 9.44 -12.35 -5.93
CA LEU A 18 9.93 -11.34 -6.86
C LEU A 18 10.76 -10.24 -6.20
N ILE A 19 10.60 -10.01 -4.90
CA ILE A 19 11.16 -8.83 -4.25
C ILE A 19 12.33 -9.20 -3.34
N PHE A 20 12.10 -10.01 -2.31
CA PHE A 20 13.14 -10.33 -1.34
C PHE A 20 14.10 -11.42 -1.83
N ASP A 21 15.36 -11.27 -1.47
CA ASP A 21 16.42 -12.22 -1.82
C ASP A 21 16.07 -13.62 -1.31
N ASN A 22 16.13 -14.61 -2.21
CA ASN A 22 15.77 -16.00 -1.92
C ASN A 22 14.36 -16.20 -1.33
N GLY A 23 13.50 -15.18 -1.40
CA GLY A 23 12.16 -15.20 -0.81
C GLY A 23 12.16 -15.15 0.72
N VAL A 24 13.25 -14.74 1.34
CA VAL A 24 13.42 -14.67 2.80
C VAL A 24 13.11 -13.28 3.30
N TYR A 25 12.10 -13.15 4.14
CA TYR A 25 11.73 -11.89 4.80
C TYR A 25 10.93 -12.18 6.08
N GLU A 26 10.85 -11.19 6.94
CA GLU A 26 9.99 -11.20 8.12
C GLU A 26 8.77 -10.32 7.88
N ASP A 27 7.58 -10.83 8.20
CA ASP A 27 6.33 -10.07 8.10
C ASP A 27 6.30 -8.90 9.11
N ILE A 28 5.83 -7.75 8.67
CA ILE A 28 5.47 -6.64 9.56
C ILE A 28 3.95 -6.71 9.76
N PRO A 29 3.48 -7.09 10.96
CA PRO A 29 2.05 -7.24 11.20
C PRO A 29 1.33 -5.90 11.19
N CYS A 30 0.07 -5.92 10.75
CA CYS A 30 -0.78 -4.74 10.83
C CYS A 30 -1.11 -4.41 12.28
N PRO A 31 -0.85 -3.19 12.75
CA PRO A 31 -1.17 -2.80 14.12
C PRO A 31 -2.70 -2.78 14.34
N PRO A 32 -3.16 -2.93 15.59
CA PRO A 32 -4.57 -2.78 15.91
C PRO A 32 -5.01 -1.35 15.66
N ALA A 33 -5.89 -1.16 14.68
CA ALA A 33 -6.51 0.12 14.37
C ALA A 33 -7.91 -0.11 13.80
N ASP A 34 -8.81 0.83 14.05
CA ASP A 34 -10.19 0.75 13.56
C ASP A 34 -10.25 1.14 12.08
N PRO A 35 -10.64 0.24 11.18
CA PRO A 35 -10.79 0.54 9.76
C PRO A 35 -12.07 1.32 9.43
N ASP A 36 -13.01 1.43 10.37
CA ASP A 36 -14.35 2.02 10.16
C ASP A 36 -14.83 2.84 11.36
N PRO A 37 -14.09 3.89 11.76
CA PRO A 37 -14.42 4.69 12.95
C PRO A 37 -15.75 5.42 12.84
N LEU A 38 -16.35 5.50 11.66
CA LEU A 38 -17.63 6.15 11.41
C LEU A 38 -18.81 5.17 11.35
N ASN A 39 -18.56 3.86 11.49
CA ASN A 39 -19.57 2.81 11.32
C ASN A 39 -20.34 2.94 9.99
N PHE A 40 -19.60 3.14 8.89
CA PHE A 40 -20.15 3.49 7.59
C PHE A 40 -20.95 2.34 6.96
N LYS A 41 -22.04 2.68 6.29
CA LYS A 41 -22.87 1.71 5.55
C LYS A 41 -22.79 1.99 4.05
N VAL A 42 -22.44 0.98 3.27
CA VAL A 42 -22.44 1.03 1.81
C VAL A 42 -23.66 0.29 1.30
N ASN A 43 -24.63 1.02 0.74
CA ASN A 43 -25.92 0.47 0.30
C ASN A 43 -26.65 -0.29 1.46
N GLY A 44 -26.68 0.30 2.65
CA GLY A 44 -27.32 -0.30 3.83
C GLY A 44 -26.51 -1.40 4.53
N VAL A 45 -25.40 -1.88 3.95
CA VAL A 45 -24.55 -2.92 4.53
C VAL A 45 -23.39 -2.29 5.27
N PRO A 46 -23.11 -2.65 6.56
CA PRO A 46 -21.97 -2.15 7.29
C PRO A 46 -20.65 -2.43 6.56
N TYR A 47 -19.76 -1.45 6.48
CA TYR A 47 -18.46 -1.61 5.82
C TYR A 47 -17.64 -2.77 6.39
N ILE A 48 -17.66 -2.94 7.70
CA ILE A 48 -17.00 -4.06 8.39
C ILE A 48 -17.42 -5.43 7.83
N SER A 49 -18.67 -5.61 7.45
CA SER A 49 -19.14 -6.86 6.86
C SER A 49 -18.53 -7.12 5.47
N LYS A 50 -18.29 -6.06 4.71
CA LYS A 50 -17.56 -6.14 3.41
C LYS A 50 -16.08 -6.44 3.64
N ARG A 51 -15.46 -5.79 4.63
CA ARG A 51 -14.06 -6.01 4.98
C ARG A 51 -13.78 -7.47 5.36
N LYS A 52 -14.64 -8.09 6.19
CA LYS A 52 -14.53 -9.53 6.52
C LYS A 52 -14.53 -10.44 5.30
N LYS A 53 -15.24 -10.07 4.22
CA LYS A 53 -15.17 -10.83 2.95
C LYS A 53 -13.81 -10.68 2.28
N TYR A 54 -13.21 -9.48 2.30
CA TYR A 54 -11.87 -9.25 1.75
C TYR A 54 -10.82 -10.04 2.52
N GLU A 55 -10.89 -10.02 3.85
CA GLU A 55 -10.03 -10.80 4.75
C GLU A 55 -10.10 -12.29 4.43
N LYS A 56 -11.33 -12.83 4.23
CA LYS A 56 -11.53 -14.23 3.85
C LYS A 56 -10.95 -14.57 2.47
N ILE A 57 -11.05 -13.67 1.50
CA ILE A 57 -10.57 -13.89 0.12
C ILE A 57 -9.04 -13.85 0.06
N THR A 58 -8.41 -12.93 0.79
CA THR A 58 -6.98 -12.66 0.71
C THR A 58 -6.16 -13.37 1.79
N GLY A 59 -6.81 -13.81 2.87
CA GLY A 59 -6.11 -14.34 4.05
C GLY A 59 -5.29 -13.29 4.80
N GLN A 60 -5.63 -11.99 4.64
CA GLN A 60 -4.96 -10.85 5.25
C GLN A 60 -5.97 -10.01 6.02
N ASP A 61 -5.53 -9.30 7.04
CA ASP A 61 -6.35 -8.37 7.83
C ASP A 61 -6.15 -6.90 7.42
N SER A 62 -5.33 -6.66 6.40
CA SER A 62 -5.00 -5.36 5.82
C SER A 62 -4.92 -5.45 4.29
N ALA A 63 -5.16 -4.33 3.61
CA ALA A 63 -4.93 -4.20 2.18
C ALA A 63 -3.44 -4.17 1.80
N PHE A 64 -2.54 -4.23 2.78
CA PHE A 64 -1.10 -4.31 2.56
C PHE A 64 -0.53 -5.62 3.08
N ALA A 65 0.39 -6.20 2.32
CA ALA A 65 1.37 -7.16 2.80
C ALA A 65 2.70 -6.40 2.99
N CYS A 66 3.26 -6.50 4.16
CA CYS A 66 4.45 -5.75 4.53
C CYS A 66 5.50 -6.68 5.13
N GLY A 67 6.76 -6.38 4.86
CA GLY A 67 7.86 -7.16 5.41
C GLY A 67 9.18 -6.44 5.34
N PHE A 68 10.17 -6.99 6.02
CA PHE A 68 11.56 -6.53 5.95
C PHE A 68 12.52 -7.70 5.72
N GLY A 69 13.58 -7.41 5.01
CA GLY A 69 14.58 -8.41 4.59
C GLY A 69 15.62 -7.75 3.70
N GLU A 70 16.25 -8.53 2.83
CA GLU A 70 17.25 -8.03 1.90
C GLU A 70 16.74 -7.99 0.45
N ILE A 71 17.17 -6.99 -0.30
CA ILE A 71 16.97 -6.85 -1.74
C ILE A 71 18.33 -6.53 -2.36
N ASN A 72 18.90 -7.46 -3.12
CA ASN A 72 20.27 -7.38 -3.64
C ASN A 72 21.30 -7.04 -2.55
N GLY A 73 21.16 -7.65 -1.36
CA GLY A 73 22.03 -7.42 -0.23
C GLY A 73 21.82 -6.09 0.51
N LEU A 74 20.85 -5.27 0.12
CA LEU A 74 20.47 -4.05 0.83
C LEU A 74 19.35 -4.35 1.84
N SER A 75 19.47 -3.83 3.06
CA SER A 75 18.42 -3.90 4.06
C SER A 75 17.20 -3.11 3.61
N ALA A 76 16.05 -3.76 3.52
CA ALA A 76 14.85 -3.19 2.93
C ALA A 76 13.61 -3.41 3.79
N VAL A 77 12.75 -2.40 3.83
CA VAL A 77 11.35 -2.54 4.26
C VAL A 77 10.44 -2.35 3.05
N VAL A 78 9.47 -3.24 2.87
CA VAL A 78 8.60 -3.24 1.70
C VAL A 78 7.13 -3.23 2.11
N VAL A 79 6.35 -2.34 1.51
CA VAL A 79 4.89 -2.28 1.57
C VAL A 79 4.33 -2.65 0.21
N CYS A 80 3.53 -3.70 0.13
CA CYS A 80 2.93 -4.16 -1.12
C CYS A 80 1.40 -4.22 -1.00
N SER A 81 0.70 -3.54 -1.89
CA SER A 81 -0.77 -3.50 -1.88
C SER A 81 -1.40 -4.75 -2.49
N GLU A 82 -2.50 -5.23 -1.88
CA GLU A 82 -3.31 -6.37 -2.32
C GLU A 82 -4.61 -5.88 -2.96
N TRP A 83 -4.68 -5.90 -4.29
CA TRP A 83 -5.84 -5.38 -5.03
C TRP A 83 -7.16 -6.07 -4.66
N LYS A 84 -7.12 -7.38 -4.41
CA LYS A 84 -8.32 -8.14 -4.04
C LYS A 84 -8.88 -7.76 -2.67
N PHE A 85 -8.11 -7.02 -1.87
CA PHE A 85 -8.58 -6.45 -0.62
C PHE A 85 -9.25 -5.10 -0.87
N GLY A 86 -10.48 -5.11 -1.38
CA GLY A 86 -11.28 -3.90 -1.56
C GLY A 86 -10.69 -2.84 -2.51
N GLY A 87 -9.92 -3.26 -3.53
CA GLY A 87 -9.22 -2.35 -4.43
C GLY A 87 -8.07 -1.61 -3.76
N SER A 88 -7.51 -2.18 -2.71
CA SER A 88 -6.45 -1.59 -1.86
C SER A 88 -6.77 -0.17 -1.38
N ALA A 89 -8.04 0.12 -1.11
CA ALA A 89 -8.44 1.41 -0.58
C ALA A 89 -7.91 1.59 0.85
N MET A 90 -7.21 2.69 1.09
CA MET A 90 -6.61 2.98 2.40
C MET A 90 -7.64 3.49 3.39
N THR A 91 -7.92 2.72 4.42
CA THR A 91 -8.62 3.13 5.64
C THR A 91 -7.63 3.64 6.68
N PRO A 92 -8.07 4.15 7.85
CA PRO A 92 -7.15 4.46 8.94
C PRO A 92 -6.25 3.28 9.32
N LYS A 93 -6.76 2.04 9.26
CA LYS A 93 -5.97 0.84 9.57
C LYS A 93 -4.81 0.63 8.60
N GLU A 94 -5.02 0.76 7.30
CA GLU A 94 -3.95 0.67 6.30
C GLU A 94 -2.92 1.80 6.46
N SER A 95 -3.38 2.97 6.87
CA SER A 95 -2.49 4.10 7.16
C SER A 95 -1.56 3.80 8.34
N GLU A 96 -2.09 3.26 9.44
CA GLU A 96 -1.29 2.85 10.59
C GLU A 96 -0.33 1.69 10.23
N HIS A 97 -0.75 0.77 9.34
CA HIS A 97 0.14 -0.28 8.87
C HIS A 97 1.31 0.28 8.06
N PHE A 98 1.06 1.26 7.19
CA PHE A 98 2.13 1.96 6.47
C PHE A 98 3.09 2.67 7.42
N ILE A 99 2.55 3.37 8.43
CA ILE A 99 3.37 4.06 9.45
C ILE A 99 4.22 3.06 10.23
N SER A 100 3.67 1.91 10.64
CA SER A 100 4.45 0.88 11.35
C SER A 100 5.62 0.36 10.51
N CYS A 101 5.46 0.28 9.18
CA CYS A 101 6.55 -0.06 8.28
C CYS A 101 7.63 1.02 8.23
N ALA A 102 7.24 2.30 8.20
CA ALA A 102 8.20 3.41 8.23
C ALA A 102 8.97 3.44 9.56
N VAL A 103 8.27 3.23 10.69
CA VAL A 103 8.92 3.11 12.01
C VAL A 103 9.90 1.95 12.01
N LYS A 104 9.50 0.78 11.49
CA LYS A 104 10.40 -0.38 11.38
C LYS A 104 11.65 -0.08 10.56
N ALA A 105 11.51 0.64 9.44
CA ALA A 105 12.65 1.03 8.62
C ALA A 105 13.63 1.95 9.38
N LEU A 106 13.12 2.88 10.17
CA LEU A 106 13.94 3.73 11.04
C LEU A 106 14.65 2.93 12.14
N GLU A 107 13.94 1.99 12.78
CA GLU A 107 14.48 1.14 13.85
C GLU A 107 15.66 0.29 13.37
N ILE A 108 15.52 -0.37 12.21
CA ILE A 108 16.57 -1.24 11.66
C ILE A 108 17.61 -0.47 10.84
N LYS A 109 17.42 0.84 10.68
CA LYS A 109 18.26 1.69 9.79
C LYS A 109 18.35 1.10 8.40
N ALA A 110 17.20 0.80 7.80
CA ALA A 110 17.12 0.22 6.47
C ALA A 110 17.84 1.09 5.43
N ASP A 111 18.46 0.48 4.43
CA ASP A 111 19.04 1.20 3.29
C ASP A 111 17.95 1.77 2.39
N ILE A 112 16.85 1.00 2.20
CA ILE A 112 15.76 1.35 1.30
C ILE A 112 14.38 1.08 1.92
N PHE A 113 13.42 1.93 1.55
CA PHE A 113 12.00 1.74 1.83
C PHE A 113 11.24 1.69 0.50
N VAL A 114 10.59 0.55 0.21
CA VAL A 114 9.93 0.31 -1.07
C VAL A 114 8.42 0.21 -0.90
N SER A 115 7.67 0.96 -1.71
CA SER A 115 6.21 0.85 -1.77
C SER A 115 5.77 0.38 -3.14
N ILE A 116 5.14 -0.79 -3.23
CA ILE A 116 4.58 -1.36 -4.45
C ILE A 116 3.06 -1.15 -4.38
N LEU A 117 2.56 -0.15 -5.09
CA LEU A 117 1.22 0.37 -4.89
C LEU A 117 0.33 0.20 -6.11
N GLN A 118 -0.83 -0.40 -5.86
CA GLN A 118 -2.01 -0.30 -6.69
C GLN A 118 -3.20 0.00 -5.77
N SER A 119 -3.99 1.03 -6.05
CA SER A 119 -5.03 1.46 -5.12
C SER A 119 -6.09 2.33 -5.78
N GLY A 120 -7.33 2.17 -5.34
CA GLY A 120 -8.44 3.06 -5.65
C GLY A 120 -8.39 4.40 -4.91
N GLY A 121 -7.45 4.60 -4.01
CA GLY A 121 -7.31 5.84 -3.22
C GLY A 121 -7.62 5.67 -1.74
N MET A 122 -7.87 6.78 -1.04
CA MET A 122 -8.31 6.76 0.35
C MET A 122 -9.75 6.25 0.44
N ALA A 123 -10.02 5.44 1.44
CA ALA A 123 -11.36 4.90 1.66
C ALA A 123 -12.31 5.99 2.17
N VAL A 124 -13.32 6.32 1.37
CA VAL A 124 -14.35 7.30 1.77
C VAL A 124 -15.13 6.86 3.01
N THR A 125 -15.18 5.56 3.29
CA THR A 125 -15.82 4.98 4.47
C THR A 125 -15.19 5.43 5.78
N GLY A 126 -13.89 5.74 5.79
CA GLY A 126 -13.20 6.25 6.95
C GLY A 126 -13.27 7.77 7.10
N GLY A 127 -13.82 8.50 6.11
CA GLY A 127 -13.96 9.96 6.13
C GLY A 127 -12.63 10.69 6.37
N VAL A 128 -12.69 11.75 7.17
CA VAL A 128 -11.51 12.58 7.53
C VAL A 128 -10.37 11.75 8.15
N PRO A 129 -10.59 10.78 9.04
CA PRO A 129 -9.54 9.88 9.53
C PRO A 129 -8.74 9.16 8.44
N SER A 130 -9.38 8.72 7.34
CA SER A 130 -8.65 8.13 6.20
C SER A 130 -7.74 9.15 5.51
N LEU A 131 -8.20 10.39 5.35
CA LEU A 131 -7.41 11.45 4.72
C LEU A 131 -6.22 11.86 5.59
N ILE A 132 -6.45 12.11 6.88
CA ILE A 132 -5.39 12.51 7.81
C ILE A 132 -4.36 11.38 7.96
N GLY A 133 -4.81 10.16 8.20
CA GLY A 133 -3.93 9.00 8.32
C GLY A 133 -3.17 8.73 7.01
N GLY A 134 -3.92 8.61 5.92
CA GLY A 134 -3.36 8.19 4.63
C GLY A 134 -2.55 9.25 3.90
N MET A 135 -2.80 10.54 4.11
CA MET A 135 -2.08 11.61 3.41
C MET A 135 -1.14 12.36 4.33
N VAL A 136 -1.60 12.85 5.47
CA VAL A 136 -0.77 13.71 6.33
C VAL A 136 0.25 12.90 7.11
N LYS A 137 -0.18 11.84 7.81
CA LYS A 137 0.74 11.00 8.60
C LYS A 137 1.79 10.32 7.71
N THR A 138 1.41 9.83 6.53
CA THR A 138 2.36 9.20 5.62
C THR A 138 3.39 10.20 5.09
N GLN A 139 3.02 11.47 4.87
CA GLN A 139 3.98 12.50 4.49
C GLN A 139 4.99 12.79 5.60
N ILE A 140 4.54 12.82 6.85
CA ILE A 140 5.45 12.95 8.00
C ILE A 140 6.42 11.76 8.03
N ALA A 141 5.90 10.53 7.85
CA ALA A 141 6.73 9.33 7.80
C ALA A 141 7.80 9.40 6.69
N PHE A 142 7.43 9.85 5.48
CA PHE A 142 8.42 10.06 4.41
C PHE A 142 9.47 11.11 4.78
N SER A 143 9.08 12.19 5.46
CA SER A 143 10.03 13.21 5.90
C SER A 143 11.05 12.64 6.89
N GLU A 144 10.61 11.80 7.83
CA GLU A 144 11.47 11.13 8.79
C GLU A 144 12.41 10.11 8.12
N LEU A 145 11.90 9.30 7.18
CA LEU A 145 12.73 8.37 6.41
C LEU A 145 13.83 9.10 5.64
N LYS A 146 13.48 10.20 4.97
CA LYS A 146 14.45 11.04 4.23
C LYS A 146 15.47 11.69 5.14
N ALA A 147 15.03 12.21 6.30
CA ALA A 147 15.92 12.80 7.29
C ALA A 147 16.92 11.78 7.85
N ALA A 148 16.53 10.51 7.93
CA ALA A 148 17.39 9.39 8.32
C ALA A 148 18.29 8.89 7.19
N GLY A 149 18.19 9.42 5.97
CA GLY A 149 18.96 9.01 4.81
C GLY A 149 18.49 7.71 4.16
N ILE A 150 17.28 7.23 4.48
CA ILE A 150 16.69 6.03 3.88
C ILE A 150 16.13 6.37 2.51
N LEU A 151 16.62 5.72 1.45
CA LEU A 151 16.14 5.93 0.09
C LEU A 151 14.74 5.35 -0.08
N THR A 152 13.80 6.17 -0.55
CA THR A 152 12.41 5.75 -0.76
C THR A 152 12.09 5.51 -2.22
N ILE A 153 11.54 4.33 -2.55
CA ILE A 153 11.22 3.90 -3.92
C ILE A 153 9.74 3.57 -4.02
N GLY A 154 9.03 4.27 -4.90
CA GLY A 154 7.62 4.05 -5.17
C GLY A 154 7.41 3.36 -6.52
N ILE A 155 6.82 2.15 -6.52
CA ILE A 155 6.46 1.40 -7.73
C ILE A 155 4.94 1.45 -7.88
N GLY A 156 4.48 2.19 -8.88
CA GLY A 156 3.07 2.27 -9.24
C GLY A 156 2.68 1.10 -10.15
N CYS A 157 1.69 0.31 -9.74
CA CYS A 157 1.22 -0.86 -10.46
C CYS A 157 -0.22 -0.67 -10.92
N SER A 158 -0.56 -1.14 -12.12
CA SER A 158 -1.94 -1.25 -12.66
C SER A 158 -2.76 0.04 -12.52
N LYS A 159 -3.44 0.23 -11.39
CA LYS A 159 -4.29 1.39 -11.08
C LYS A 159 -3.82 2.02 -9.79
N LEU A 160 -3.49 3.30 -9.84
CA LEU A 160 -3.10 4.07 -8.67
C LEU A 160 -3.74 5.45 -8.75
N SER A 161 -4.64 5.77 -7.82
CA SER A 161 -5.42 7.01 -7.88
C SER A 161 -5.70 7.63 -6.52
N GLY A 162 -6.21 8.85 -6.51
CA GLY A 162 -6.63 9.58 -5.32
C GLY A 162 -5.48 9.85 -4.36
N GLY A 163 -5.75 9.78 -3.07
CA GLY A 163 -4.77 10.08 -2.02
C GLY A 163 -3.57 9.13 -2.00
N THR A 164 -3.72 7.88 -2.45
CA THR A 164 -2.58 6.96 -2.58
C THR A 164 -1.64 7.34 -3.72
N TYR A 165 -2.14 7.96 -4.78
CA TYR A 165 -1.31 8.58 -5.81
C TYR A 165 -0.50 9.75 -5.22
N VAL A 166 -1.12 10.58 -4.38
CA VAL A 166 -0.41 11.67 -3.67
C VAL A 166 0.67 11.11 -2.76
N MET A 167 0.37 10.04 -2.02
CA MET A 167 1.34 9.36 -1.17
C MET A 167 2.52 8.80 -2.00
N TRP A 168 2.24 8.16 -3.14
CA TRP A 168 3.27 7.62 -4.04
C TRP A 168 4.23 8.70 -4.54
N ASN A 169 3.74 9.90 -4.84
CA ASN A 169 4.56 11.02 -5.30
C ASN A 169 5.59 11.55 -4.26
N ASN A 170 5.51 11.10 -3.01
CA ASN A 170 6.46 11.52 -1.97
C ASN A 170 7.76 10.70 -1.95
N HIS A 171 7.87 9.62 -2.72
CA HIS A 171 9.10 8.85 -2.82
C HIS A 171 10.20 9.62 -3.57
N ASP A 172 11.46 9.27 -3.31
CA ASP A 172 12.62 9.84 -4.00
C ASP A 172 12.73 9.34 -5.43
N ILE A 173 12.41 8.06 -5.64
CA ILE A 173 12.39 7.40 -6.95
C ILE A 173 10.99 6.91 -7.25
N LEU A 174 10.47 7.28 -8.43
CA LEU A 174 9.18 6.83 -8.91
C LEU A 174 9.35 5.90 -10.11
N CYS A 175 8.80 4.70 -9.99
CA CYS A 175 8.78 3.70 -11.03
C CYS A 175 7.35 3.34 -11.40
N ILE A 176 7.13 2.96 -12.65
CA ILE A 176 5.85 2.47 -13.15
C ILE A 176 6.05 1.07 -13.69
N GLU A 177 5.29 0.10 -13.19
CA GLU A 177 5.30 -1.28 -13.67
C GLU A 177 4.62 -1.34 -15.05
N SER A 178 5.41 -1.49 -16.09
CA SER A 178 4.93 -1.68 -17.47
C SER A 178 4.78 -3.18 -17.78
N PRO A 179 3.79 -3.59 -18.58
CA PRO A 179 2.78 -2.83 -19.31
C PRO A 179 1.43 -2.67 -18.58
N THR A 180 1.33 -3.08 -17.31
CA THR A 180 0.07 -3.14 -16.56
C THR A 180 -0.44 -1.78 -16.09
N SER A 181 0.46 -0.81 -15.97
CA SER A 181 0.17 0.50 -15.37
C SER A 181 -0.37 1.50 -16.39
N HIS A 182 -1.68 1.49 -16.61
CA HIS A 182 -2.34 2.38 -17.57
C HIS A 182 -3.29 3.40 -16.93
N ASN A 183 -3.45 3.38 -15.61
CA ASN A 183 -4.33 4.27 -14.86
C ASN A 183 -3.66 4.80 -13.57
N ILE A 184 -2.45 5.36 -13.70
CA ILE A 184 -1.77 6.06 -12.61
C ILE A 184 -2.09 7.54 -12.75
N LEU A 185 -3.13 8.00 -12.07
CA LEU A 185 -3.70 9.34 -12.19
C LEU A 185 -4.25 9.78 -10.83
N PHE A 186 -4.14 11.07 -10.51
CA PHE A 186 -4.81 11.61 -9.32
C PHE A 186 -6.32 11.39 -9.37
N SER A 187 -6.92 11.56 -10.54
CA SER A 187 -8.37 11.44 -10.73
C SER A 187 -8.68 10.56 -11.94
N GLY A 188 -9.63 9.65 -11.82
CA GLY A 188 -10.02 8.76 -12.91
C GLY A 188 -10.63 9.51 -14.11
N LYS A 189 -10.57 8.90 -15.32
CA LYS A 189 -11.06 9.50 -16.58
C LYS A 189 -12.48 10.07 -16.49
N LYS A 190 -13.36 9.48 -15.69
CA LYS A 190 -14.75 9.97 -15.50
C LYS A 190 -14.85 11.29 -14.74
N VAL A 191 -13.79 11.74 -14.10
CA VAL A 191 -13.75 12.98 -13.32
C VAL A 191 -13.02 14.08 -14.08
N THR A 192 -12.15 13.69 -15.03
CA THR A 192 -11.31 14.59 -15.82
C THR A 192 -11.83 14.82 -17.26
N SER A 193 -12.90 14.13 -17.63
CA SER A 193 -13.58 14.28 -18.95
C SER A 193 -14.67 15.34 -18.91
#